data_427d320d334beca8a5a3f3f9672d36d5
#
_entry.id   427d320d334beca8a5a3f3f9672d36d5
#
_cell.length_a   1.000
_cell.length_b   1.000
_cell.length_c   1.000
_cell.angle_alpha   90.00
_cell.angle_beta   90.00
_cell.angle_gamma   90.00
#
_symmetry.space_group_name_H-M   'P 1'
#
loop_
_entity.id
_entity.type
_entity.pdbx_description
1 polymer ?
#
loop_
_entity_poly.entity_id
_entity_poly.type
_entity_poly.pdbx_seq_one_letter_code
_entity_poly.pdbx_strand_id
1 'polypeptide(L)'
;QYNCKRISDKGIGYGVEAMTLDGNNIIEVYSSIKEIRKKILKKPRPFLIEFKTFRMRGHEEASGIKYVPKKLINDWKEKDPISNYEKFLLDSKVLTIDDTKVIKKEISKNIDENLSKTFEEKKIKSNIENEISDVFKDFNFKKINSSKKIIEKRFIDAISDGIKETMMKFDDLIIMGQDIAEYGGVFKITEGFVELFGKERVRNTPICESSIIEIAMGLSICNRKSIVELQFSDFITSGFNPVVNYLAKVHYRWGQNADVVLRMPCGAGVGAGPFHSQTNEAWFTKTPGLVVVYPAFPEDAKGLLISSIENPNPVLFFEHKA
;
A
#
# COMPACT_ATOMS: atom_id res chain seq x y z
N GLN A 1 17.05 -16.12 -12.74
CA GLN A 1 16.85 -14.68 -12.46
C GLN A 1 17.54 -14.25 -11.17
N TYR A 2 17.74 -15.14 -10.21
CA TYR A 2 18.48 -14.91 -8.97
C TYR A 2 19.69 -15.81 -8.90
N ASN A 3 20.81 -15.28 -8.41
CA ASN A 3 22.06 -16.03 -8.27
C ASN A 3 22.19 -16.74 -6.91
N CYS A 4 21.30 -16.51 -5.97
CA CYS A 4 21.23 -17.23 -4.71
C CYS A 4 20.62 -18.64 -4.90
N LYS A 5 21.05 -19.62 -4.12
CA LYS A 5 20.50 -20.99 -4.16
C LYS A 5 19.04 -21.02 -3.71
N ARG A 6 18.68 -20.21 -2.71
CA ARG A 6 17.33 -20.06 -2.16
C ARG A 6 17.01 -18.59 -2.03
N ILE A 7 15.77 -18.20 -2.29
CA ILE A 7 15.34 -16.81 -2.08
C ILE A 7 15.39 -16.45 -0.59
N SER A 8 15.13 -17.42 0.29
CA SER A 8 15.26 -17.26 1.74
C SER A 8 16.66 -16.86 2.20
N ASP A 9 17.72 -17.16 1.44
CA ASP A 9 19.10 -16.77 1.77
C ASP A 9 19.27 -15.23 1.79
N LYS A 10 18.36 -14.48 1.15
CA LYS A 10 18.32 -13.00 1.23
C LYS A 10 18.06 -12.50 2.65
N GLY A 11 17.37 -13.27 3.47
CA GLY A 11 17.12 -12.93 4.88
C GLY A 11 18.40 -12.68 5.66
N ILE A 12 19.49 -13.40 5.35
CA ILE A 12 20.79 -13.25 5.99
C ILE A 12 21.32 -11.82 5.81
N GLY A 13 21.23 -11.27 4.57
CA GLY A 13 21.69 -9.92 4.26
C GLY A 13 20.93 -8.82 4.98
N TYR A 14 19.69 -9.08 5.38
CA TYR A 14 18.84 -8.13 6.11
C TYR A 14 18.78 -8.40 7.62
N GLY A 15 19.50 -9.43 8.14
CA GLY A 15 19.38 -9.83 9.53
C GLY A 15 18.00 -10.38 9.90
N VAL A 16 17.26 -10.91 8.92
CA VAL A 16 15.89 -11.42 9.07
C VAL A 16 15.94 -12.95 9.14
N GLU A 17 15.26 -13.51 10.16
CA GLU A 17 15.08 -14.96 10.26
C GLU A 17 14.32 -15.48 9.03
N ALA A 18 14.84 -16.54 8.39
CA ALA A 18 14.28 -17.02 7.14
C ALA A 18 14.21 -18.54 7.08
N MET A 19 13.29 -19.09 6.29
CA MET A 19 13.17 -20.51 6.02
C MET A 19 12.60 -20.79 4.63
N THR A 20 12.86 -22.00 4.13
CA THR A 20 12.28 -22.55 2.90
C THR A 20 11.39 -23.74 3.25
N LEU A 21 10.18 -23.78 2.71
CA LEU A 21 9.18 -24.83 2.92
C LEU A 21 8.72 -25.42 1.59
N ASP A 22 8.21 -26.65 1.63
CA ASP A 22 7.41 -27.19 0.53
C ASP A 22 6.03 -26.52 0.53
N GLY A 23 5.82 -25.59 -0.42
CA GLY A 23 4.57 -24.84 -0.54
C GLY A 23 3.37 -25.68 -0.96
N ASN A 24 3.59 -26.94 -1.41
CA ASN A 24 2.53 -27.86 -1.77
C ASN A 24 2.14 -28.82 -0.62
N ASN A 25 2.88 -28.81 0.49
CA ASN A 25 2.55 -29.57 1.69
C ASN A 25 1.79 -28.69 2.70
N ILE A 26 0.45 -28.75 2.67
CA ILE A 26 -0.38 -27.89 3.52
C ILE A 26 -0.14 -28.11 5.02
N ILE A 27 0.20 -29.31 5.44
CA ILE A 27 0.45 -29.64 6.86
C ILE A 27 1.75 -28.97 7.33
N GLU A 28 2.81 -29.02 6.51
CA GLU A 28 4.07 -28.34 6.78
C GLU A 28 3.88 -26.82 6.80
N VAL A 29 3.18 -26.29 5.81
CA VAL A 29 2.84 -24.85 5.72
C VAL A 29 2.09 -24.40 6.97
N TYR A 30 0.97 -25.07 7.31
CA TYR A 30 0.15 -24.72 8.46
C TYR A 30 0.94 -24.75 9.78
N SER A 31 1.68 -25.84 10.02
CA SER A 31 2.44 -26.03 11.25
C SER A 31 3.54 -24.97 11.39
N SER A 32 4.28 -24.72 10.32
CA SER A 32 5.37 -23.75 10.30
C SER A 32 4.84 -22.32 10.50
N ILE A 33 3.77 -21.93 9.81
CA ILE A 33 3.15 -20.59 9.98
C ILE A 33 2.62 -20.43 11.40
N LYS A 34 1.99 -21.46 11.98
CA LYS A 34 1.51 -21.41 13.36
C LYS A 34 2.64 -21.15 14.36
N GLU A 35 3.78 -21.84 14.19
CA GLU A 35 4.95 -21.62 15.08
C GLU A 35 5.62 -20.26 14.85
N ILE A 36 5.77 -19.84 13.60
CA ILE A 36 6.30 -18.49 13.27
C ILE A 36 5.40 -17.41 13.88
N ARG A 37 4.08 -17.54 13.73
CA ARG A 37 3.13 -16.58 14.31
C ARG A 37 3.27 -16.49 15.83
N LYS A 38 3.41 -17.61 16.54
CA LYS A 38 3.67 -17.60 17.99
C LYS A 38 4.97 -16.86 18.34
N LYS A 39 6.04 -17.08 17.59
CA LYS A 39 7.32 -16.38 17.78
C LYS A 39 7.18 -14.87 17.58
N ILE A 40 6.51 -14.45 16.49
CA ILE A 40 6.30 -13.03 16.16
C ILE A 40 5.42 -12.34 17.20
N LEU A 41 4.36 -12.98 17.68
CA LEU A 41 3.50 -12.42 18.72
C LEU A 41 4.23 -12.26 20.07
N LYS A 42 5.15 -13.17 20.40
CA LYS A 42 5.97 -13.08 21.61
C LYS A 42 7.06 -12.02 21.52
N LYS A 43 7.69 -11.88 20.35
CA LYS A 43 8.73 -10.88 20.07
C LYS A 43 8.54 -10.39 18.64
N PRO A 44 7.92 -9.21 18.44
CA PRO A 44 7.67 -8.65 17.11
C PRO A 44 8.95 -8.50 16.30
N ARG A 45 9.00 -9.12 15.14
CA ARG A 45 10.09 -9.04 14.16
C ARG A 45 9.64 -9.56 12.80
N PRO A 46 10.26 -9.12 11.70
CA PRO A 46 9.99 -9.70 10.38
C PRO A 46 10.49 -11.16 10.30
N PHE A 47 9.87 -11.91 9.40
CA PHE A 47 10.26 -13.29 9.07
C PHE A 47 10.10 -13.49 7.56
N LEU A 48 11.12 -14.03 6.89
CA LEU A 48 11.09 -14.32 5.46
C LEU A 48 10.83 -15.81 5.23
N ILE A 49 9.76 -16.13 4.52
CA ILE A 49 9.41 -17.53 4.21
C ILE A 49 9.37 -17.70 2.69
N GLU A 50 10.16 -18.66 2.20
CA GLU A 50 10.13 -19.09 0.81
C GLU A 50 9.29 -20.36 0.70
N PHE A 51 8.18 -20.30 -0.04
CA PHE A 51 7.39 -21.46 -0.39
C PHE A 51 7.79 -21.97 -1.77
N LYS A 52 8.30 -23.20 -1.86
CA LYS A 52 8.55 -23.86 -3.14
C LYS A 52 7.26 -24.41 -3.70
N THR A 53 6.81 -23.87 -4.80
CA THR A 53 5.61 -24.30 -5.51
C THR A 53 5.76 -24.07 -7.02
N PHE A 54 4.80 -24.52 -7.81
CA PHE A 54 4.83 -24.40 -9.26
C PHE A 54 3.45 -24.05 -9.80
N ARG A 55 3.38 -23.06 -10.68
CA ARG A 55 2.14 -22.71 -11.38
C ARG A 55 1.97 -23.62 -12.60
N MET A 56 1.00 -24.54 -12.52
CA MET A 56 0.72 -25.53 -13.57
C MET A 56 0.12 -24.94 -14.85
N ARG A 57 -0.52 -23.77 -14.76
CA ARG A 57 -1.14 -23.07 -15.90
C ARG A 57 -0.32 -21.87 -16.36
N GLY A 58 -0.64 -21.33 -17.53
CA GLY A 58 -0.05 -20.10 -18.03
C GLY A 58 -0.32 -18.89 -17.12
N HIS A 59 0.19 -17.73 -17.52
CA HIS A 59 -0.08 -16.47 -16.80
C HIS A 59 -1.58 -16.18 -16.72
N GLU A 60 -2.29 -16.45 -17.78
CA GLU A 60 -3.74 -16.43 -17.93
C GLU A 60 -4.19 -17.64 -18.76
N GLU A 61 -5.47 -17.95 -18.82
CA GLU A 61 -5.96 -19.13 -19.56
C GLU A 61 -5.57 -19.11 -21.04
N ALA A 62 -5.53 -17.91 -21.67
CA ALA A 62 -5.14 -17.76 -23.08
C ALA A 62 -3.63 -17.92 -23.33
N SER A 63 -2.78 -17.76 -22.30
CA SER A 63 -1.31 -17.71 -22.49
C SER A 63 -0.69 -19.06 -22.85
N GLY A 64 -1.30 -20.17 -22.49
CA GLY A 64 -0.75 -21.51 -22.70
C GLY A 64 0.57 -21.77 -21.95
N ILE A 65 1.08 -23.00 -22.08
CA ILE A 65 2.30 -23.48 -21.38
C ILE A 65 3.27 -24.19 -22.32
N LYS A 66 3.19 -23.99 -23.64
CA LYS A 66 4.01 -24.70 -24.63
C LYS A 66 5.53 -24.55 -24.41
N TYR A 67 5.94 -23.45 -23.80
CA TYR A 67 7.34 -23.15 -23.48
C TYR A 67 7.87 -23.90 -22.24
N VAL A 68 7.00 -24.53 -21.45
CA VAL A 68 7.39 -25.24 -20.23
C VAL A 68 7.75 -26.67 -20.57
N PRO A 69 8.93 -27.18 -20.12
CA PRO A 69 9.31 -28.57 -20.38
C PRO A 69 8.29 -29.56 -19.80
N LYS A 70 7.86 -30.53 -20.64
CA LYS A 70 6.88 -31.55 -20.22
C LYS A 70 7.30 -32.33 -18.97
N LYS A 71 8.61 -32.62 -18.85
CA LYS A 71 9.15 -33.29 -17.66
C LYS A 71 8.86 -32.51 -16.39
N LEU A 72 9.10 -31.20 -16.41
CA LEU A 72 8.85 -30.33 -15.25
C LEU A 72 7.37 -30.31 -14.86
N ILE A 73 6.47 -30.26 -15.82
CA ILE A 73 5.02 -30.35 -15.56
C ILE A 73 4.68 -31.70 -14.90
N ASN A 74 5.22 -32.81 -15.41
CA ASN A 74 4.95 -34.12 -14.85
C ASN A 74 5.52 -34.27 -13.42
N ASP A 75 6.74 -33.81 -13.18
CA ASP A 75 7.38 -33.83 -11.85
C ASP A 75 6.55 -33.04 -10.81
N TRP A 76 5.89 -31.95 -11.22
CA TRP A 76 5.05 -31.16 -10.34
C TRP A 76 3.60 -31.66 -10.21
N LYS A 77 3.10 -32.44 -11.17
CA LYS A 77 1.81 -33.13 -11.03
C LYS A 77 1.83 -34.14 -9.86
N GLU A 78 2.96 -34.85 -9.68
CA GLU A 78 3.14 -35.78 -8.55
C GLU A 78 3.11 -35.04 -7.20
N LYS A 79 3.34 -33.74 -7.20
CA LYS A 79 3.35 -32.87 -6.02
C LYS A 79 2.07 -32.02 -5.91
N ASP A 80 1.00 -32.41 -6.58
CA ASP A 80 -0.27 -31.67 -6.52
C ASP A 80 -0.77 -31.58 -5.07
N PRO A 81 -0.99 -30.36 -4.53
CA PRO A 81 -1.31 -30.18 -3.11
C PRO A 81 -2.67 -30.76 -2.74
N ILE A 82 -3.65 -30.70 -3.66
CA ILE A 82 -5.01 -31.18 -3.41
C ILE A 82 -5.03 -32.69 -3.38
N SER A 83 -4.51 -33.34 -4.42
CA SER A 83 -4.48 -34.81 -4.53
C SER A 83 -3.69 -35.45 -3.41
N ASN A 84 -2.54 -34.89 -3.04
CA ASN A 84 -1.72 -35.40 -1.97
C ASN A 84 -2.37 -35.22 -0.59
N TYR A 85 -3.05 -34.11 -0.36
CA TYR A 85 -3.77 -33.89 0.88
C TYR A 85 -5.04 -34.77 1.00
N GLU A 86 -5.79 -34.95 -0.08
CA GLU A 86 -6.91 -35.90 -0.13
C GLU A 86 -6.43 -37.31 0.22
N LYS A 87 -5.33 -37.78 -0.42
CA LYS A 87 -4.74 -39.09 -0.11
C LYS A 87 -4.34 -39.19 1.36
N PHE A 88 -3.68 -38.16 1.91
CA PHE A 88 -3.29 -38.14 3.33
C PHE A 88 -4.51 -38.27 4.26
N LEU A 89 -5.60 -37.58 3.97
CA LEU A 89 -6.82 -37.62 4.79
C LEU A 89 -7.50 -39.01 4.73
N LEU A 90 -7.49 -39.65 3.55
CA LEU A 90 -8.01 -41.01 3.37
C LEU A 90 -7.13 -42.05 4.08
N ASP A 91 -5.81 -41.98 3.90
CA ASP A 91 -4.86 -42.90 4.54
C ASP A 91 -4.89 -42.77 6.07
N SER A 92 -5.08 -41.56 6.57
CA SER A 92 -5.20 -41.27 8.00
C SER A 92 -6.63 -41.55 8.55
N LYS A 93 -7.55 -42.04 7.73
CA LYS A 93 -8.96 -42.33 8.09
C LYS A 93 -9.72 -41.13 8.68
N VAL A 94 -9.31 -39.89 8.32
CA VAL A 94 -10.01 -38.65 8.68
C VAL A 94 -11.23 -38.49 7.80
N LEU A 95 -11.14 -38.87 6.52
CA LEU A 95 -12.21 -38.90 5.55
C LEU A 95 -12.36 -40.29 4.94
N THR A 96 -13.54 -40.62 4.48
CA THR A 96 -13.82 -41.76 3.63
C THR A 96 -13.91 -41.34 2.16
N ILE A 97 -13.85 -42.31 1.24
CA ILE A 97 -14.08 -42.05 -0.19
C ILE A 97 -15.46 -41.41 -0.43
N ASP A 98 -16.46 -41.82 0.33
CA ASP A 98 -17.81 -41.29 0.17
C ASP A 98 -17.93 -39.87 0.69
N ASP A 99 -17.20 -39.51 1.78
CA ASP A 99 -17.12 -38.11 2.23
C ASP A 99 -16.49 -37.23 1.15
N THR A 100 -15.42 -37.67 0.48
CA THR A 100 -14.81 -36.89 -0.60
C THR A 100 -15.73 -36.70 -1.80
N LYS A 101 -16.54 -37.72 -2.15
CA LYS A 101 -17.55 -37.60 -3.20
C LYS A 101 -18.66 -36.62 -2.83
N VAL A 102 -19.14 -36.68 -1.58
CA VAL A 102 -20.17 -35.73 -1.08
C VAL A 102 -19.64 -34.29 -1.16
N ILE A 103 -18.45 -34.03 -0.63
CA ILE A 103 -17.81 -32.69 -0.68
C ILE A 103 -17.68 -32.19 -2.11
N LYS A 104 -17.14 -33.00 -3.02
CA LYS A 104 -17.00 -32.61 -4.43
C LYS A 104 -18.35 -32.33 -5.10
N LYS A 105 -19.37 -33.13 -4.81
CA LYS A 105 -20.73 -32.92 -5.34
C LYS A 105 -21.36 -31.65 -4.82
N GLU A 106 -21.21 -31.35 -3.52
CA GLU A 106 -21.75 -30.13 -2.92
C GLU A 106 -21.08 -28.88 -3.50
N ILE A 107 -19.76 -28.92 -3.66
CA ILE A 107 -19.00 -27.81 -4.28
C ILE A 107 -19.45 -27.61 -5.73
N SER A 108 -19.54 -28.67 -6.54
CA SER A 108 -20.00 -28.56 -7.92
C SER A 108 -21.42 -28.00 -8.01
N LYS A 109 -22.34 -28.50 -7.19
CA LYS A 109 -23.69 -27.99 -7.11
C LYS A 109 -23.74 -26.50 -6.78
N ASN A 110 -22.97 -26.09 -5.79
CA ASN A 110 -22.87 -24.67 -5.39
C ASN A 110 -22.34 -23.78 -6.52
N ILE A 111 -21.33 -24.26 -7.26
CA ILE A 111 -20.80 -23.55 -8.43
C ILE A 111 -21.87 -23.42 -9.51
N ASP A 112 -22.55 -24.50 -9.86
CA ASP A 112 -23.56 -24.52 -10.91
C ASP A 112 -24.75 -23.61 -10.57
N GLU A 113 -25.23 -23.64 -9.32
CA GLU A 113 -26.28 -22.76 -8.84
C GLU A 113 -25.92 -21.28 -8.90
N ASN A 114 -24.69 -20.92 -8.51
CA ASN A 114 -24.23 -19.53 -8.56
C ASN A 114 -23.99 -19.07 -10.00
N LEU A 115 -23.46 -19.93 -10.87
CA LEU A 115 -23.33 -19.63 -12.29
C LEU A 115 -24.70 -19.39 -12.93
N SER A 116 -25.69 -20.25 -12.66
CA SER A 116 -27.03 -20.09 -13.19
C SER A 116 -27.65 -18.76 -12.76
N LYS A 117 -27.56 -18.42 -11.46
CA LYS A 117 -28.03 -17.12 -10.95
C LYS A 117 -27.36 -15.96 -11.67
N THR A 118 -26.02 -16.02 -11.82
CA THR A 118 -25.26 -14.96 -12.47
C THR A 118 -25.62 -14.78 -13.95
N PHE A 119 -25.88 -15.89 -14.66
CA PHE A 119 -26.31 -15.81 -16.07
C PHE A 119 -27.74 -15.32 -16.26
N GLU A 120 -28.59 -15.43 -15.24
CA GLU A 120 -29.96 -14.89 -15.24
C GLU A 120 -29.97 -13.38 -14.91
N GLU A 121 -28.91 -12.84 -14.33
CA GLU A 121 -28.82 -11.43 -14.02
C GLU A 121 -28.79 -10.57 -15.28
N LYS A 122 -29.34 -9.35 -15.17
CA LYS A 122 -29.27 -8.37 -16.26
C LYS A 122 -27.82 -7.98 -16.52
N LYS A 123 -27.44 -7.93 -17.79
CA LYS A 123 -26.12 -7.43 -18.19
C LYS A 123 -25.89 -6.04 -17.61
N ILE A 124 -24.75 -5.86 -16.94
CA ILE A 124 -24.32 -4.59 -16.40
C ILE A 124 -24.18 -3.61 -17.57
N LYS A 125 -24.80 -2.45 -17.46
CA LYS A 125 -24.63 -1.34 -18.38
C LYS A 125 -23.79 -0.28 -17.67
N SER A 126 -22.73 0.17 -18.33
CA SER A 126 -21.96 1.28 -17.82
C SER A 126 -22.82 2.56 -17.77
N ASN A 127 -22.67 3.32 -16.71
CA ASN A 127 -23.27 4.63 -16.53
C ASN A 127 -22.13 5.62 -16.22
N ILE A 128 -21.94 6.58 -17.09
CA ILE A 128 -20.81 7.54 -17.00
C ILE A 128 -20.84 8.35 -15.71
N GLU A 129 -22.02 8.66 -15.19
CA GLU A 129 -22.20 9.42 -13.95
C GLU A 129 -21.68 8.61 -12.76
N ASN A 130 -22.03 7.32 -12.68
CA ASN A 130 -21.52 6.41 -11.66
C ASN A 130 -20.01 6.20 -11.80
N GLU A 131 -19.52 6.00 -13.02
CA GLU A 131 -18.08 5.82 -13.27
C GLU A 131 -17.25 7.02 -12.80
N ILE A 132 -17.77 8.26 -13.00
CA ILE A 132 -17.11 9.47 -12.55
C ILE A 132 -17.21 9.60 -11.02
N SER A 133 -18.38 9.33 -10.42
CA SER A 133 -18.59 9.42 -8.97
C SER A 133 -17.74 8.42 -8.20
N ASP A 134 -17.49 7.23 -8.76
CA ASP A 134 -16.72 6.18 -8.12
C ASP A 134 -15.20 6.46 -8.11
N VAL A 135 -14.72 7.45 -8.87
CA VAL A 135 -13.28 7.79 -8.92
C VAL A 135 -12.76 8.28 -7.58
N PHE A 136 -13.57 9.04 -6.84
CA PHE A 136 -13.23 9.60 -5.55
C PHE A 136 -14.21 9.14 -4.47
N LYS A 137 -13.72 8.89 -3.28
CA LYS A 137 -14.56 8.74 -2.12
C LYS A 137 -15.19 10.09 -1.76
N ASP A 138 -16.49 10.08 -1.47
CA ASP A 138 -17.22 11.29 -1.10
C ASP A 138 -16.58 12.00 0.10
N PHE A 139 -16.42 13.31 -0.04
CA PHE A 139 -15.89 14.16 1.00
C PHE A 139 -16.64 15.50 1.05
N ASN A 140 -17.22 15.80 2.20
CA ASN A 140 -17.87 17.05 2.46
C ASN A 140 -16.89 18.05 3.08
N PHE A 141 -16.41 18.98 2.27
CA PHE A 141 -15.55 20.07 2.75
C PHE A 141 -16.31 20.97 3.73
N LYS A 142 -15.81 21.08 4.95
CA LYS A 142 -16.32 22.05 5.91
C LYS A 142 -15.66 23.40 5.60
N LYS A 143 -16.46 24.37 5.17
CA LYS A 143 -15.96 25.74 5.04
C LYS A 143 -15.66 26.30 6.43
N ILE A 144 -14.37 26.53 6.70
CA ILE A 144 -13.91 27.21 7.91
C ILE A 144 -13.58 28.66 7.50
N ASN A 145 -14.21 29.62 8.14
CA ASN A 145 -13.86 31.02 7.90
C ASN A 145 -12.58 31.35 8.66
N SER A 146 -11.69 32.09 8.03
CA SER A 146 -10.48 32.58 8.68
C SER A 146 -10.81 33.47 9.89
N SER A 147 -9.94 33.47 10.89
CA SER A 147 -10.10 34.37 12.03
C SER A 147 -9.82 35.80 11.60
N LYS A 148 -10.47 36.79 12.27
CA LYS A 148 -10.20 38.23 12.02
C LYS A 148 -8.80 38.68 12.48
N LYS A 149 -8.08 37.82 13.21
CA LYS A 149 -6.73 38.09 13.69
C LYS A 149 -5.71 37.78 12.60
N ILE A 150 -5.09 38.80 12.06
CA ILE A 150 -4.01 38.71 11.08
C ILE A 150 -2.69 38.48 11.84
N ILE A 151 -1.93 37.46 11.44
CA ILE A 151 -0.61 37.14 11.97
C ILE A 151 0.33 37.00 10.76
N GLU A 152 1.44 37.74 10.80
CA GLU A 152 2.50 37.55 9.81
C GLU A 152 3.25 36.22 10.09
N LYS A 153 3.40 35.37 9.08
CA LYS A 153 3.99 34.05 9.23
C LYS A 153 4.68 33.62 7.95
N ARG A 154 5.82 32.92 8.09
CA ARG A 154 6.46 32.30 6.92
C ARG A 154 5.61 31.10 6.44
N PHE A 155 5.74 30.79 5.15
CA PHE A 155 5.01 29.67 4.52
C PHE A 155 5.30 28.34 5.26
N ILE A 156 6.57 28.04 5.55
CA ILE A 156 6.98 26.81 6.24
C ILE A 156 6.41 26.71 7.65
N ASP A 157 6.28 27.84 8.38
CA ASP A 157 5.70 27.86 9.72
C ASP A 157 4.20 27.58 9.68
N ALA A 158 3.52 28.03 8.63
CA ALA A 158 2.11 27.75 8.41
C ALA A 158 1.87 26.25 8.11
N ILE A 159 2.75 25.62 7.34
CA ILE A 159 2.75 24.17 7.10
C ILE A 159 2.97 23.40 8.41
N SER A 160 3.99 23.78 9.18
CA SER A 160 4.29 23.15 10.49
C SER A 160 3.08 23.24 11.43
N ASP A 161 2.46 24.42 11.54
CA ASP A 161 1.25 24.59 12.34
C ASP A 161 0.09 23.70 11.87
N GLY A 162 -0.13 23.60 10.56
CA GLY A 162 -1.18 22.74 9.99
C GLY A 162 -0.97 21.26 10.34
N ILE A 163 0.26 20.75 10.24
CA ILE A 163 0.59 19.38 10.63
C ILE A 163 0.39 19.20 12.14
N LYS A 164 0.91 20.11 12.94
CA LYS A 164 0.79 20.04 14.40
C LYS A 164 -0.67 20.01 14.86
N GLU A 165 -1.50 20.88 14.31
CA GLU A 165 -2.93 20.96 14.62
C GLU A 165 -3.66 19.67 14.25
N THR A 166 -3.37 19.10 13.08
CA THR A 166 -3.98 17.84 12.65
C THR A 166 -3.46 16.64 13.45
N MET A 167 -2.19 16.60 13.82
CA MET A 167 -1.65 15.56 14.72
C MET A 167 -2.23 15.63 16.13
N MET A 168 -2.63 16.81 16.60
CA MET A 168 -3.38 16.96 17.86
C MET A 168 -4.83 16.50 17.73
N LYS A 169 -5.43 16.64 16.55
CA LYS A 169 -6.81 16.25 16.25
C LYS A 169 -6.98 14.75 16.02
N PHE A 170 -6.00 14.13 15.36
CA PHE A 170 -6.02 12.71 14.98
C PHE A 170 -4.91 11.96 15.71
N ASP A 171 -5.25 11.23 16.75
CA ASP A 171 -4.29 10.51 17.61
C ASP A 171 -3.54 9.39 16.87
N ASP A 172 -4.09 8.93 15.76
CA ASP A 172 -3.54 7.86 14.94
C ASP A 172 -2.86 8.34 13.65
N LEU A 173 -2.78 9.65 13.41
CA LEU A 173 -2.07 10.24 12.29
C LEU A 173 -0.56 10.03 12.44
N ILE A 174 0.05 9.43 11.42
CA ILE A 174 1.49 9.16 11.35
C ILE A 174 2.11 10.05 10.28
N ILE A 175 3.21 10.72 10.60
CA ILE A 175 4.07 11.37 9.62
C ILE A 175 5.36 10.58 9.46
N MET A 176 5.77 10.33 8.20
CA MET A 176 6.98 9.59 7.88
C MET A 176 7.73 10.21 6.69
N GLY A 177 9.03 10.10 6.73
CA GLY A 177 9.94 10.62 5.71
C GLY A 177 11.39 10.52 6.15
N GLN A 178 12.30 11.04 5.32
CA GLN A 178 13.73 11.05 5.62
C GLN A 178 14.06 12.22 6.54
N ASP A 179 14.77 11.94 7.63
CA ASP A 179 15.30 12.92 8.61
C ASP A 179 14.24 13.82 9.27
N ILE A 180 12.96 13.42 9.25
CA ILE A 180 11.87 14.24 9.80
C ILE A 180 11.68 14.11 11.30
N ALA A 181 12.26 13.09 11.95
CA ALA A 181 12.12 12.87 13.38
C ALA A 181 13.04 13.82 14.18
N GLU A 182 14.14 13.33 14.73
CA GLU A 182 15.01 14.09 15.62
C GLU A 182 15.67 15.31 14.94
N TYR A 183 15.94 15.24 13.64
CA TYR A 183 16.48 16.35 12.88
C TYR A 183 15.45 17.43 12.54
N GLY A 184 14.15 17.06 12.48
CA GLY A 184 13.05 17.97 12.18
C GLY A 184 12.86 18.29 10.70
N GLY A 185 13.40 17.46 9.81
CA GLY A 185 13.34 17.64 8.35
C GLY A 185 14.33 18.67 7.80
N VAL A 186 14.54 18.65 6.48
CA VAL A 186 15.49 19.56 5.78
C VAL A 186 15.07 21.02 5.96
N PHE A 187 13.78 21.31 6.00
CA PHE A 187 13.22 22.66 6.17
C PHE A 187 12.73 22.95 7.59
N LYS A 188 13.05 22.11 8.57
CA LYS A 188 12.69 22.26 9.98
C LYS A 188 11.18 22.33 10.27
N ILE A 189 10.38 21.77 9.40
CA ILE A 189 8.92 21.79 9.53
C ILE A 189 8.42 20.90 10.69
N THR A 190 9.13 19.78 10.96
CA THR A 190 8.76 18.82 12.00
C THR A 190 9.66 18.90 13.24
N GLU A 191 10.41 19.99 13.40
CA GLU A 191 11.26 20.21 14.58
C GLU A 191 10.42 20.23 15.86
N GLY A 192 10.84 19.44 16.88
CA GLY A 192 10.13 19.29 18.14
C GLY A 192 8.91 18.36 18.10
N PHE A 193 8.60 17.75 16.95
CA PHE A 193 7.41 16.88 16.85
C PHE A 193 7.61 15.53 17.54
N VAL A 194 8.84 15.01 17.58
CA VAL A 194 9.13 13.76 18.30
C VAL A 194 8.84 13.90 19.79
N GLU A 195 9.18 15.03 20.39
CA GLU A 195 8.94 15.34 21.79
C GLU A 195 7.44 15.48 22.09
N LEU A 196 6.68 16.02 21.13
CA LEU A 196 5.24 16.24 21.29
C LEU A 196 4.40 14.98 21.03
N PHE A 197 4.76 14.20 20.01
CA PHE A 197 3.91 13.12 19.47
C PHE A 197 4.53 11.73 19.59
N GLY A 198 5.81 11.64 19.93
CA GLY A 198 6.54 10.38 20.05
C GLY A 198 7.03 9.80 18.72
N LYS A 199 8.03 8.92 18.82
CA LYS A 199 8.66 8.25 17.65
C LYS A 199 7.72 7.32 16.89
N GLU A 200 6.66 6.85 17.54
CA GLU A 200 5.67 5.98 16.86
C GLU A 200 4.83 6.74 15.85
N ARG A 201 4.68 8.04 16.02
CA ARG A 201 3.90 8.90 15.13
C ARG A 201 4.74 9.79 14.23
N VAL A 202 6.01 10.05 14.58
CA VAL A 202 6.96 10.83 13.79
C VAL A 202 8.15 9.95 13.45
N ARG A 203 8.19 9.44 12.21
CA ARG A 203 9.08 8.33 11.85
C ARG A 203 10.08 8.69 10.77
N ASN A 204 11.36 8.52 11.08
CA ASN A 204 12.39 8.47 10.04
C ASN A 204 12.25 7.19 9.21
N THR A 205 12.49 7.31 7.91
CA THR A 205 12.56 6.19 6.99
C THR A 205 13.92 6.14 6.30
N PRO A 206 14.35 4.97 5.78
CA PRO A 206 15.41 4.91 4.80
C PRO A 206 15.05 5.69 3.53
N ILE A 207 16.04 5.94 2.66
CA ILE A 207 15.81 6.52 1.32
C ILE A 207 15.18 5.45 0.42
N CYS A 208 13.86 5.47 0.33
CA CYS A 208 13.08 4.47 -0.42
C CYS A 208 11.66 4.98 -0.72
N GLU A 209 11.55 6.03 -1.53
CA GLU A 209 10.30 6.78 -1.78
C GLU A 209 9.14 5.89 -2.22
N SER A 210 9.38 4.89 -3.09
CA SER A 210 8.36 3.92 -3.49
C SER A 210 7.78 3.19 -2.27
N SER A 211 8.66 2.64 -1.43
CA SER A 211 8.25 1.85 -0.26
C SER A 211 7.55 2.70 0.80
N ILE A 212 7.95 3.96 0.98
CA ILE A 212 7.29 4.87 1.93
C ILE A 212 5.84 5.12 1.51
N ILE A 213 5.61 5.35 0.22
CA ILE A 213 4.27 5.56 -0.35
C ILE A 213 3.42 4.28 -0.21
N GLU A 214 4.00 3.11 -0.49
CA GLU A 214 3.32 1.83 -0.37
C GLU A 214 2.97 1.49 1.10
N ILE A 215 3.85 1.83 2.05
CA ILE A 215 3.57 1.72 3.49
C ILE A 215 2.41 2.64 3.89
N ALA A 216 2.40 3.88 3.40
CA ALA A 216 1.31 4.83 3.65
C ALA A 216 -0.03 4.31 3.13
N MET A 217 -0.04 3.70 1.94
CA MET A 217 -1.21 3.03 1.42
C MET A 217 -1.65 1.86 2.33
N GLY A 218 -0.71 1.06 2.80
CA GLY A 218 -0.99 -0.03 3.76
C GLY A 218 -1.58 0.48 5.07
N LEU A 219 -1.10 1.61 5.59
CA LEU A 219 -1.67 2.28 6.76
C LEU A 219 -3.12 2.71 6.49
N SER A 220 -3.39 3.31 5.33
CA SER A 220 -4.74 3.73 4.95
C SER A 220 -5.70 2.53 4.83
N ILE A 221 -5.26 1.39 4.28
CA ILE A 221 -6.03 0.14 4.26
C ILE A 221 -6.38 -0.32 5.68
N CYS A 222 -5.49 -0.08 6.64
CA CYS A 222 -5.72 -0.35 8.07
C CYS A 222 -6.46 0.79 8.79
N ASN A 223 -7.09 1.72 8.06
CA ASN A 223 -7.80 2.89 8.58
C ASN A 223 -6.92 3.82 9.44
N ARG A 224 -5.66 4.00 9.03
CA ARG A 224 -4.70 4.93 9.65
C ARG A 224 -4.34 6.03 8.67
N LYS A 225 -4.53 7.29 9.08
CA LYS A 225 -4.11 8.44 8.29
C LYS A 225 -2.59 8.57 8.28
N SER A 226 -2.05 9.00 7.14
CA SER A 226 -0.61 9.25 7.05
C SER A 226 -0.25 10.45 6.19
N ILE A 227 0.83 11.11 6.59
CA ILE A 227 1.54 12.11 5.81
C ILE A 227 2.90 11.52 5.44
N VAL A 228 3.23 11.54 4.17
CA VAL A 228 4.57 11.20 3.66
C VAL A 228 5.26 12.47 3.24
N GLU A 229 6.42 12.74 3.79
CA GLU A 229 7.30 13.81 3.32
C GLU A 229 8.35 13.25 2.37
N LEU A 230 8.34 13.69 1.12
CA LEU A 230 9.50 13.60 0.24
C LEU A 230 10.31 14.88 0.38
N GLN A 231 11.63 14.78 0.54
CA GLN A 231 12.48 15.96 0.75
C GLN A 231 12.38 16.97 -0.40
N PHE A 232 12.19 16.46 -1.64
CA PHE A 232 11.96 17.24 -2.84
C PHE A 232 10.98 16.51 -3.76
N SER A 233 10.15 17.25 -4.48
CA SER A 233 9.22 16.68 -5.45
C SER A 233 9.92 15.93 -6.59
N ASP A 234 11.18 16.28 -6.86
CA ASP A 234 12.04 15.59 -7.83
C ASP A 234 12.12 14.08 -7.58
N PHE A 235 12.11 13.66 -6.31
CA PHE A 235 12.28 12.26 -5.91
C PHE A 235 11.03 11.41 -6.06
N ILE A 236 9.87 12.02 -6.37
CA ILE A 236 8.64 11.29 -6.64
C ILE A 236 8.77 10.34 -7.85
N THR A 237 9.77 10.56 -8.71
CA THR A 237 10.03 9.71 -9.87
C THR A 237 10.27 8.25 -9.49
N SER A 238 10.95 7.98 -8.37
CA SER A 238 11.13 6.61 -7.84
C SER A 238 9.84 6.03 -7.24
N GLY A 239 8.93 6.89 -6.78
CA GLY A 239 7.60 6.54 -6.25
C GLY A 239 6.45 6.71 -7.25
N PHE A 240 6.73 6.96 -8.54
CA PHE A 240 5.69 7.25 -9.54
C PHE A 240 4.67 6.11 -9.68
N ASN A 241 5.14 4.87 -9.77
CA ASN A 241 4.26 3.71 -9.92
C ASN A 241 3.25 3.55 -8.77
N PRO A 242 3.62 3.54 -7.48
CA PRO A 242 2.64 3.45 -6.40
C PRO A 242 1.65 4.62 -6.37
N VAL A 243 2.03 5.82 -6.80
CA VAL A 243 1.10 6.95 -6.89
C VAL A 243 0.06 6.74 -7.98
N VAL A 244 0.49 6.50 -9.23
CA VAL A 244 -0.43 6.47 -10.38
C VAL A 244 -1.17 5.15 -10.57
N ASN A 245 -0.62 4.03 -10.08
CA ASN A 245 -1.21 2.70 -10.26
C ASN A 245 -1.86 2.13 -9.00
N TYR A 246 -1.50 2.60 -7.80
CA TYR A 246 -2.11 2.14 -6.55
C TYR A 246 -2.96 3.23 -5.90
N LEU A 247 -2.37 4.31 -5.41
CA LEU A 247 -3.13 5.37 -4.71
C LEU A 247 -4.27 5.91 -5.57
N ALA A 248 -3.99 6.24 -6.83
CA ALA A 248 -4.99 6.81 -7.74
C ALA A 248 -6.16 5.88 -8.06
N LYS A 249 -6.01 4.56 -7.95
CA LYS A 249 -6.96 3.59 -8.50
C LYS A 249 -7.57 2.66 -7.47
N VAL A 250 -7.00 2.58 -6.27
CA VAL A 250 -7.40 1.58 -5.28
C VAL A 250 -8.84 1.79 -4.82
N HIS A 251 -9.29 3.04 -4.69
CA HIS A 251 -10.68 3.34 -4.35
C HIS A 251 -11.63 2.93 -5.48
N TYR A 252 -11.39 3.43 -6.70
CA TYR A 252 -12.19 3.09 -7.88
C TYR A 252 -12.31 1.58 -8.11
N ARG A 253 -11.20 0.84 -7.92
CA ARG A 253 -11.16 -0.60 -8.22
C ARG A 253 -11.79 -1.49 -7.14
N TRP A 254 -11.66 -1.10 -5.87
CA TRP A 254 -12.05 -1.95 -4.73
C TRP A 254 -12.83 -1.23 -3.63
N GLY A 255 -13.14 0.06 -3.77
CA GLY A 255 -13.73 0.86 -2.69
C GLY A 255 -12.81 1.03 -1.47
N GLN A 256 -11.51 0.73 -1.62
CA GLN A 256 -10.54 0.74 -0.54
C GLN A 256 -10.15 2.18 -0.19
N ASN A 257 -9.84 2.43 1.08
CA ASN A 257 -9.30 3.73 1.49
C ASN A 257 -7.94 4.02 0.83
N ALA A 258 -7.72 5.30 0.49
CA ALA A 258 -6.45 5.82 -0.02
C ALA A 258 -6.10 7.16 0.65
N ASP A 259 -6.31 7.25 1.94
CA ASP A 259 -6.22 8.42 2.82
C ASP A 259 -4.74 8.74 3.13
N VAL A 260 -4.04 9.28 2.14
CA VAL A 260 -2.60 9.56 2.19
C VAL A 260 -2.33 10.96 1.66
N VAL A 261 -1.54 11.74 2.38
CA VAL A 261 -1.03 13.03 1.91
C VAL A 261 0.47 12.91 1.61
N LEU A 262 0.86 13.18 0.37
CA LEU A 262 2.27 13.28 -0.03
C LEU A 262 2.67 14.75 -0.05
N ARG A 263 3.50 15.19 0.90
CA ARG A 263 4.08 16.53 0.94
C ARG A 263 5.38 16.56 0.15
N MET A 264 5.52 17.54 -0.72
CA MET A 264 6.63 17.62 -1.66
C MET A 264 7.09 19.06 -1.86
N PRO A 265 8.16 19.50 -1.20
CA PRO A 265 8.83 20.74 -1.53
C PRO A 265 9.31 20.74 -2.99
N CYS A 266 8.98 21.79 -3.75
CA CYS A 266 9.23 21.86 -5.18
C CYS A 266 9.75 23.24 -5.61
N GLY A 267 10.11 23.39 -6.89
CA GLY A 267 10.56 24.65 -7.47
C GLY A 267 12.03 24.99 -7.19
N ALA A 268 12.46 26.10 -7.76
CA ALA A 268 13.79 26.68 -7.58
C ALA A 268 13.94 27.36 -6.20
N GLY A 269 15.05 28.06 -5.97
CA GLY A 269 15.27 28.87 -4.77
C GLY A 269 16.49 28.46 -3.96
N VAL A 270 16.77 27.14 -3.83
CA VAL A 270 17.92 26.63 -3.04
C VAL A 270 19.25 26.53 -3.81
N GLY A 271 19.25 26.77 -5.12
CA GLY A 271 20.48 26.72 -5.93
C GLY A 271 21.09 25.32 -6.09
N ALA A 272 20.32 24.25 -5.87
CA ALA A 272 20.81 22.87 -5.88
C ALA A 272 20.77 22.19 -7.27
N GLY A 273 20.56 22.97 -8.33
CA GLY A 273 20.56 22.48 -9.72
C GLY A 273 19.31 21.71 -10.14
N PRO A 274 19.32 21.05 -11.33
CA PRO A 274 18.12 20.54 -11.95
C PRO A 274 17.49 19.32 -11.24
N PHE A 275 18.24 18.63 -10.38
CA PHE A 275 17.74 17.45 -9.67
C PHE A 275 17.03 17.78 -8.36
N HIS A 276 16.92 19.06 -7.99
CA HIS A 276 16.30 19.54 -6.75
C HIS A 276 15.45 20.80 -6.98
N SER A 277 15.06 21.09 -8.23
CA SER A 277 14.41 22.36 -8.58
C SER A 277 13.22 22.21 -9.51
N GLN A 278 12.70 20.98 -9.66
CA GLN A 278 11.58 20.72 -10.57
C GLN A 278 10.26 21.14 -9.95
N THR A 279 9.30 21.46 -10.84
CA THR A 279 7.88 21.64 -10.57
C THR A 279 7.15 20.63 -11.45
N ASN A 280 6.76 19.50 -10.87
CA ASN A 280 6.29 18.33 -11.61
C ASN A 280 4.82 17.96 -11.30
N GLU A 281 4.05 18.86 -10.75
CA GLU A 281 2.62 18.69 -10.45
C GLU A 281 1.80 18.33 -11.71
N ALA A 282 2.19 18.84 -12.88
CA ALA A 282 1.51 18.54 -14.15
C ALA A 282 1.54 17.05 -14.53
N TRP A 283 2.49 16.27 -14.02
CA TRP A 283 2.53 14.83 -14.26
C TRP A 283 1.34 14.10 -13.66
N PHE A 284 0.76 14.65 -12.60
CA PHE A 284 -0.28 14.01 -11.81
C PHE A 284 -1.68 14.56 -12.08
N THR A 285 -1.78 15.78 -12.60
CA THR A 285 -3.10 16.43 -12.90
C THR A 285 -3.93 15.69 -13.94
N LYS A 286 -3.31 14.81 -14.73
CA LYS A 286 -3.99 13.96 -15.71
C LYS A 286 -4.39 12.58 -15.17
N THR A 287 -4.07 12.28 -13.92
CA THR A 287 -4.32 10.98 -13.32
C THR A 287 -5.61 11.04 -12.49
N PRO A 288 -6.72 10.43 -12.95
CA PRO A 288 -7.94 10.37 -12.17
C PRO A 288 -7.70 9.67 -10.82
N GLY A 289 -8.38 10.13 -9.77
CA GLY A 289 -8.25 9.59 -8.43
C GLY A 289 -7.18 10.24 -7.56
N LEU A 290 -6.44 11.23 -8.09
CA LEU A 290 -5.50 12.06 -7.33
C LEU A 290 -6.03 13.47 -7.16
N VAL A 291 -5.88 14.02 -5.95
CA VAL A 291 -6.08 15.45 -5.66
C VAL A 291 -4.72 16.11 -5.65
N VAL A 292 -4.55 17.17 -6.46
CA VAL A 292 -3.29 17.92 -6.54
C VAL A 292 -3.52 19.31 -5.95
N VAL A 293 -2.73 19.66 -4.94
CA VAL A 293 -2.83 20.92 -4.20
C VAL A 293 -1.50 21.65 -4.26
N TYR A 294 -1.55 22.95 -4.57
CA TYR A 294 -0.35 23.81 -4.69
C TYR A 294 -0.65 25.21 -4.17
N PRO A 295 -0.59 25.47 -2.86
CA PRO A 295 -0.88 26.77 -2.27
C PRO A 295 0.21 27.79 -2.57
N ALA A 296 -0.18 29.08 -2.62
CA ALA A 296 0.73 30.18 -2.85
C ALA A 296 0.97 31.04 -1.60
N PHE A 297 0.04 31.07 -0.65
CA PHE A 297 0.10 31.92 0.55
C PHE A 297 0.10 31.09 1.84
N PRO A 298 0.69 31.59 2.95
CA PRO A 298 0.73 30.87 4.22
C PRO A 298 -0.64 30.46 4.76
N GLU A 299 -1.65 31.32 4.62
CA GLU A 299 -3.02 31.02 5.05
C GLU A 299 -3.60 29.85 4.27
N ASP A 300 -3.48 29.90 2.94
CA ASP A 300 -3.93 28.81 2.07
C ASP A 300 -3.15 27.52 2.32
N ALA A 301 -1.84 27.62 2.55
CA ALA A 301 -0.99 26.47 2.83
C ALA A 301 -1.46 25.72 4.08
N LYS A 302 -1.72 26.43 5.19
CA LYS A 302 -2.25 25.82 6.40
C LYS A 302 -3.63 25.22 6.18
N GLY A 303 -4.55 26.01 5.63
CA GLY A 303 -5.95 25.61 5.45
C GLY A 303 -6.12 24.43 4.50
N LEU A 304 -5.46 24.48 3.35
CA LEU A 304 -5.48 23.38 2.36
C LEU A 304 -4.77 22.14 2.87
N LEU A 305 -3.70 22.26 3.66
CA LEU A 305 -3.04 21.10 4.25
C LEU A 305 -3.95 20.39 5.26
N ILE A 306 -4.60 21.12 6.14
CA ILE A 306 -5.59 20.55 7.07
C ILE A 306 -6.71 19.86 6.30
N SER A 307 -7.26 20.50 5.28
CA SER A 307 -8.30 19.90 4.43
C SER A 307 -7.80 18.66 3.68
N SER A 308 -6.54 18.66 3.24
CA SER A 308 -5.90 17.51 2.59
C SER A 308 -5.78 16.30 3.53
N ILE A 309 -5.42 16.55 4.78
CA ILE A 309 -5.30 15.49 5.80
C ILE A 309 -6.68 14.95 6.22
N GLU A 310 -7.70 15.80 6.18
CA GLU A 310 -9.10 15.38 6.44
C GLU A 310 -9.72 14.62 5.27
N ASN A 311 -9.25 14.88 4.05
CA ASN A 311 -9.74 14.25 2.82
C ASN A 311 -9.47 12.74 2.83
N PRO A 312 -10.46 11.87 2.55
CA PRO A 312 -10.27 10.42 2.46
C PRO A 312 -9.64 9.94 1.15
N ASN A 313 -9.30 10.85 0.24
CA ASN A 313 -8.66 10.56 -1.04
C ASN A 313 -7.16 10.91 -1.01
N PRO A 314 -6.36 10.35 -1.91
CA PRO A 314 -4.93 10.65 -1.95
C PRO A 314 -4.68 12.07 -2.43
N VAL A 315 -3.89 12.82 -1.69
CA VAL A 315 -3.55 14.21 -1.97
C VAL A 315 -2.05 14.36 -2.19
N LEU A 316 -1.68 14.97 -3.32
CA LEU A 316 -0.32 15.40 -3.63
C LEU A 316 -0.23 16.89 -3.29
N PHE A 317 0.50 17.21 -2.25
CA PHE A 317 0.61 18.56 -1.71
C PHE A 317 1.99 19.15 -2.05
N PHE A 318 2.03 20.04 -3.03
CA PHE A 318 3.24 20.71 -3.50
C PHE A 318 3.48 22.00 -2.73
N GLU A 319 4.73 22.25 -2.35
CA GLU A 319 5.14 23.38 -1.53
C GLU A 319 6.30 24.11 -2.22
N HIS A 320 6.07 25.33 -2.75
CA HIS A 320 7.17 26.07 -3.38
C HIS A 320 8.19 26.49 -2.34
N LYS A 321 9.47 26.31 -2.64
CA LYS A 321 10.59 26.55 -1.71
C LYS A 321 11.03 28.02 -1.62
N ALA A 322 10.55 28.88 -2.53
CA ALA A 322 10.83 30.33 -2.52
C ALA A 322 9.75 31.12 -1.80
#